data_fb92f67e16649d8ba46772a6aceb2621
#
_entry.id   fb92f67e16649d8ba46772a6aceb2621
#
_cell.length_a   1.000
_cell.length_b   1.000
_cell.length_c   1.000
_cell.angle_alpha   90.00
_cell.angle_beta   90.00
_cell.angle_gamma   90.00
#
_symmetry.space_group_name_H-M   'P 1'
#
loop_
_entity.id
_entity.type
_entity.pdbx_description
1 polymer ?
#
loop_
_entity_poly.entity_id
_entity_poly.type
_entity_poly.pdbx_seq_one_letter_code
_entity_poly.pdbx_strand_id
1 'polypeptide(L)'
;MVQTAAVSETMTEVLSHFSLEGCVASVTPYGSGHIHDTYLVKNLDSGCSDYVLQRVNHHVFKNVPGLMENIQVVTAHLRRKLEESASAQPEKEVLTLIPTKDGQLFYIDLEGNYWRMYLFLEETTSLDLVSTPQQAYEGGKAFGRFQALLADLPAHQLHDTIPNFHNVVSRLELFKEAKAANSAGRVQETAPEIAFVEARAQQMSTIYEMGQRGELPLRITHNDTKFNNVLLDKAGKAQCVIDLDTVMPGYVAYDFGDAVRTTVNTASEDEPDLKKIQVNLSLFEGLAKGFLEETSSSLTPHEISSLLHGVLLLPFIMGLRFLTDYLSGDVYYKIHFPAHNLQRARAQFQLVKQLEAQRPVLQQILEEIVQETRLAETAAK
;
A
#
# COMPACT_ATOMS: atom_id res chain seq x y z
N MET A 1 9.89 23.58 -30.09
CA MET A 1 8.76 24.33 -29.51
C MET A 1 7.82 23.27 -28.93
N VAL A 2 7.87 23.06 -27.63
CA VAL A 2 6.92 22.18 -26.91
C VAL A 2 5.64 23.00 -26.82
N GLN A 3 4.57 22.57 -27.49
CA GLN A 3 3.24 23.14 -27.28
C GLN A 3 2.87 22.90 -25.81
N THR A 4 2.87 23.95 -25.02
CA THR A 4 2.23 23.98 -23.71
C THR A 4 0.74 23.74 -23.96
N ALA A 5 0.26 22.55 -23.60
CA ALA A 5 -1.17 22.28 -23.63
C ALA A 5 -1.82 23.30 -22.69
N ALA A 6 -2.75 24.10 -23.21
CA ALA A 6 -3.49 25.07 -22.41
C ALA A 6 -4.21 24.31 -21.28
N VAL A 7 -4.10 24.82 -20.04
CA VAL A 7 -4.82 24.29 -18.88
C VAL A 7 -6.31 24.41 -19.20
N SER A 8 -7.08 23.31 -19.05
CA SER A 8 -8.53 23.35 -19.33
C SER A 8 -9.25 24.32 -18.37
N GLU A 9 -10.40 24.83 -18.76
CA GLU A 9 -11.21 25.73 -17.92
C GLU A 9 -11.54 25.06 -16.57
N THR A 10 -11.91 23.79 -16.57
CA THR A 10 -12.18 23.01 -15.35
C THR A 10 -10.95 22.92 -14.44
N MET A 11 -9.75 22.66 -15.00
CA MET A 11 -8.53 22.62 -14.18
C MET A 11 -8.16 24.00 -13.62
N THR A 12 -8.36 25.05 -14.41
CA THR A 12 -8.12 26.43 -13.95
C THR A 12 -9.04 26.78 -12.78
N GLU A 13 -10.30 26.39 -12.87
CA GLU A 13 -11.30 26.60 -11.81
C GLU A 13 -10.89 25.84 -10.54
N VAL A 14 -10.61 24.53 -10.62
CA VAL A 14 -10.19 23.70 -9.49
C VAL A 14 -8.95 24.29 -8.82
N LEU A 15 -7.91 24.63 -9.59
CA LEU A 15 -6.66 25.21 -9.06
C LEU A 15 -6.88 26.54 -8.36
N SER A 16 -7.87 27.34 -8.81
CA SER A 16 -8.18 28.65 -8.22
C SER A 16 -8.62 28.56 -6.75
N HIS A 17 -9.06 27.39 -6.29
CA HIS A 17 -9.50 27.16 -4.92
C HIS A 17 -8.37 26.80 -3.96
N PHE A 18 -7.21 26.38 -4.44
CA PHE A 18 -6.08 25.98 -3.58
C PHE A 18 -5.13 27.14 -3.28
N SER A 19 -4.45 27.06 -2.13
CA SER A 19 -3.44 28.03 -1.66
C SER A 19 -2.11 27.78 -2.35
N LEU A 20 -2.01 28.11 -3.64
CA LEU A 20 -0.80 27.94 -4.44
C LEU A 20 0.12 29.13 -4.32
N GLU A 21 1.43 28.89 -4.34
CA GLU A 21 2.45 29.91 -4.52
C GLU A 21 2.87 29.97 -5.99
N GLY A 22 3.17 31.17 -6.51
CA GLY A 22 3.57 31.38 -7.89
C GLY A 22 2.44 31.30 -8.91
N CYS A 23 2.79 31.07 -10.17
CA CYS A 23 1.88 30.99 -11.30
C CYS A 23 1.97 29.59 -11.95
N VAL A 24 0.82 28.97 -12.24
CA VAL A 24 0.78 27.66 -12.91
C VAL A 24 1.19 27.80 -14.37
N ALA A 25 2.20 27.03 -14.76
CA ALA A 25 2.68 26.94 -16.15
C ALA A 25 1.96 25.85 -16.96
N SER A 26 1.73 24.69 -16.33
CA SER A 26 1.08 23.55 -17.01
C SER A 26 0.47 22.56 -16.01
N VAL A 27 -0.50 21.80 -16.49
CA VAL A 27 -1.11 20.66 -15.79
C VAL A 27 -1.09 19.47 -16.72
N THR A 28 -0.44 18.38 -16.32
CA THR A 28 -0.29 17.18 -17.16
C THR A 28 -0.61 15.92 -16.35
N PRO A 29 -1.22 14.87 -16.95
CA PRO A 29 -1.39 13.59 -16.30
C PRO A 29 -0.05 13.08 -15.74
N TYR A 30 -0.07 12.50 -14.54
CA TYR A 30 1.13 12.07 -13.84
C TYR A 30 0.95 10.73 -13.12
N GLY A 31 1.99 9.89 -13.18
CA GLY A 31 2.02 8.57 -12.51
C GLY A 31 1.28 7.48 -13.27
N SER A 32 1.41 6.24 -12.77
CA SER A 32 0.81 5.02 -13.32
C SER A 32 -0.36 4.50 -12.48
N GLY A 33 -0.79 5.25 -11.46
CA GLY A 33 -1.90 4.86 -10.58
C GLY A 33 -3.23 4.71 -11.34
N HIS A 34 -4.04 3.73 -10.93
CA HIS A 34 -5.29 3.38 -11.63
C HIS A 34 -6.56 3.78 -10.87
N ILE A 35 -6.44 4.26 -9.63
CA ILE A 35 -7.58 4.57 -8.76
C ILE A 35 -7.99 6.03 -8.91
N HIS A 36 -7.05 6.95 -8.76
CA HIS A 36 -7.26 8.40 -8.86
C HIS A 36 -6.80 8.93 -10.21
N ASP A 37 -7.37 10.05 -10.64
CA ASP A 37 -6.77 10.83 -11.72
C ASP A 37 -5.75 11.78 -11.10
N THR A 38 -4.51 11.60 -11.45
CA THR A 38 -3.38 12.35 -10.89
C THR A 38 -2.74 13.24 -11.94
N TYR A 39 -2.42 14.46 -11.56
CA TYR A 39 -1.83 15.48 -12.43
C TYR A 39 -0.64 16.14 -11.75
N LEU A 40 0.41 16.37 -12.52
CA LEU A 40 1.52 17.23 -12.14
C LEU A 40 1.19 18.67 -12.54
N VAL A 41 1.20 19.56 -11.55
CA VAL A 41 1.01 21.00 -11.73
C VAL A 41 2.37 21.66 -11.65
N LYS A 42 2.88 22.13 -12.77
CA LYS A 42 4.17 22.81 -12.88
C LYS A 42 4.02 24.29 -12.60
N ASN A 43 4.93 24.84 -11.82
CA ASN A 43 5.03 26.27 -11.59
C ASN A 43 5.83 26.96 -12.71
N LEU A 44 5.47 28.19 -13.05
CA LEU A 44 6.22 29.02 -13.99
C LEU A 44 7.48 29.57 -13.35
N ASP A 45 7.40 29.90 -12.07
CA ASP A 45 8.48 30.51 -11.30
C ASP A 45 9.38 29.41 -10.74
N SER A 46 10.65 29.38 -11.14
CA SER A 46 11.64 28.38 -10.71
C SER A 46 11.96 28.41 -9.21
N GLY A 47 11.52 29.45 -8.48
CA GLY A 47 11.65 29.56 -7.03
C GLY A 47 10.44 29.04 -6.25
N CYS A 48 9.36 28.65 -6.95
CA CYS A 48 8.17 28.10 -6.34
C CYS A 48 8.08 26.60 -6.62
N SER A 49 7.52 25.86 -5.66
CA SER A 49 7.37 24.42 -5.78
C SER A 49 6.31 24.01 -6.80
N ASP A 50 6.47 22.83 -7.38
CA ASP A 50 5.42 22.15 -8.15
C ASP A 50 4.44 21.44 -7.22
N TYR A 51 3.31 20.98 -7.78
CA TYR A 51 2.26 20.31 -6.99
C TYR A 51 1.76 19.04 -7.68
N VAL A 52 1.17 18.16 -6.89
CA VAL A 52 0.39 16.99 -7.35
C VAL A 52 -1.07 17.25 -7.04
N LEU A 53 -1.88 17.40 -8.09
CA LEU A 53 -3.34 17.51 -7.99
C LEU A 53 -3.96 16.14 -8.24
N GLN A 54 -4.89 15.72 -7.39
CA GLN A 54 -5.59 14.46 -7.55
C GLN A 54 -7.11 14.63 -7.48
N ARG A 55 -7.81 14.02 -8.45
CA ARG A 55 -9.24 13.77 -8.34
C ARG A 55 -9.45 12.44 -7.63
N VAL A 56 -9.99 12.52 -6.41
CA VAL A 56 -10.20 11.35 -5.55
C VAL A 56 -11.34 10.49 -6.10
N ASN A 57 -11.11 9.20 -6.24
CA ASN A 57 -12.15 8.25 -6.64
C ASN A 57 -13.10 7.96 -5.45
N HIS A 58 -14.14 8.80 -5.32
CA HIS A 58 -15.15 8.66 -4.26
C HIS A 58 -16.10 7.47 -4.43
N HIS A 59 -16.00 6.73 -5.54
CA HIS A 59 -16.71 5.45 -5.70
C HIS A 59 -15.99 4.31 -4.95
N VAL A 60 -14.66 4.39 -4.84
CA VAL A 60 -13.84 3.48 -4.03
C VAL A 60 -13.82 3.95 -2.59
N PHE A 61 -13.47 5.22 -2.35
CA PHE A 61 -13.36 5.86 -1.04
C PHE A 61 -14.64 6.65 -0.74
N LYS A 62 -15.65 5.97 -0.21
CA LYS A 62 -16.99 6.56 -0.02
C LYS A 62 -17.03 7.67 1.05
N ASN A 63 -16.11 7.66 2.01
CA ASN A 63 -15.95 8.68 3.04
C ASN A 63 -14.71 9.52 2.77
N VAL A 64 -14.76 10.39 1.76
CA VAL A 64 -13.61 11.25 1.42
C VAL A 64 -13.25 12.21 2.57
N PRO A 65 -14.17 12.84 3.31
CA PRO A 65 -13.81 13.63 4.48
C PRO A 65 -12.97 12.84 5.50
N GLY A 66 -13.41 11.65 5.91
CA GLY A 66 -12.68 10.81 6.85
C GLY A 66 -11.33 10.32 6.31
N LEU A 67 -11.23 10.06 5.00
CA LEU A 67 -9.96 9.78 4.33
C LEU A 67 -8.97 10.96 4.48
N MET A 68 -9.44 12.17 4.22
CA MET A 68 -8.59 13.36 4.30
C MET A 68 -8.20 13.71 5.75
N GLU A 69 -9.08 13.45 6.71
CA GLU A 69 -8.78 13.55 8.15
C GLU A 69 -7.67 12.54 8.55
N ASN A 70 -7.76 11.29 8.10
CA ASN A 70 -6.70 10.30 8.33
C ASN A 70 -5.34 10.79 7.81
N ILE A 71 -5.30 11.26 6.56
CA ILE A 71 -4.06 11.77 5.95
C ILE A 71 -3.51 12.95 6.75
N GLN A 72 -4.36 13.87 7.17
CA GLN A 72 -3.95 15.02 7.99
C GLN A 72 -3.38 14.57 9.33
N VAL A 73 -4.06 13.69 10.05
CA VAL A 73 -3.63 13.17 11.36
C VAL A 73 -2.29 12.46 11.23
N VAL A 74 -2.15 11.58 10.24
CA VAL A 74 -0.93 10.79 10.01
C VAL A 74 0.23 11.68 9.61
N THR A 75 0.06 12.58 8.64
CA THR A 75 1.15 13.45 8.18
C THR A 75 1.59 14.44 9.26
N ALA A 76 0.65 14.98 10.05
CA ALA A 76 0.97 15.87 11.17
C ALA A 76 1.76 15.11 12.27
N HIS A 77 1.35 13.88 12.58
CA HIS A 77 2.06 13.04 13.58
C HIS A 77 3.47 12.69 13.12
N LEU A 78 3.63 12.22 11.86
CA LEU A 78 4.93 11.90 11.28
C LEU A 78 5.86 13.10 11.29
N ARG A 79 5.38 14.29 10.88
CA ARG A 79 6.14 15.53 10.88
C ARG A 79 6.64 15.89 12.27
N ARG A 80 5.76 15.89 13.27
CA ARG A 80 6.10 16.15 14.67
C ARG A 80 7.19 15.18 15.18
N LYS A 81 7.08 13.88 14.86
CA LYS A 81 8.10 12.88 15.27
C LYS A 81 9.45 13.08 14.58
N LEU A 82 9.45 13.49 13.33
CA LEU A 82 10.68 13.78 12.60
C LEU A 82 11.35 15.07 13.09
N GLU A 83 10.59 16.08 13.48
CA GLU A 83 11.11 17.32 14.08
C GLU A 83 11.88 17.08 15.40
N GLU A 84 11.62 15.98 16.09
CA GLU A 84 12.38 15.54 17.27
C GLU A 84 13.80 15.06 16.91
N SER A 85 14.09 14.78 15.63
CA SER A 85 15.38 14.29 15.13
C SER A 85 16.15 15.36 14.37
N ALA A 86 17.34 15.70 14.84
CA ALA A 86 18.18 16.72 14.19
C ALA A 86 18.65 16.35 12.76
N SER A 87 18.58 15.09 12.36
CA SER A 87 18.99 14.60 11.04
C SER A 87 17.84 14.46 10.04
N ALA A 88 16.59 14.58 10.49
CA ALA A 88 15.43 14.43 9.63
C ALA A 88 15.14 15.71 8.82
N GLN A 89 14.50 15.53 7.68
CA GLN A 89 14.04 16.59 6.79
C GLN A 89 12.53 16.40 6.54
N PRO A 90 11.67 16.81 7.52
CA PRO A 90 10.25 16.54 7.47
C PRO A 90 9.55 17.02 6.19
N GLU A 91 10.07 18.09 5.58
CA GLU A 91 9.57 18.64 4.31
C GLU A 91 9.81 17.71 3.11
N LYS A 92 10.75 16.77 3.20
CA LYS A 92 11.06 15.77 2.17
C LYS A 92 10.57 14.38 2.52
N GLU A 93 10.45 14.07 3.82
CA GLU A 93 10.15 12.73 4.32
C GLU A 93 8.66 12.48 4.57
N VAL A 94 7.84 13.54 4.55
CA VAL A 94 6.39 13.47 4.76
C VAL A 94 5.65 14.27 3.70
N LEU A 95 4.57 13.70 3.15
CA LEU A 95 3.68 14.41 2.25
C LEU A 95 3.13 15.68 2.91
N THR A 96 3.10 16.77 2.15
CA THR A 96 2.52 18.04 2.57
C THR A 96 1.23 18.29 1.79
N LEU A 97 0.09 18.30 2.51
CA LEU A 97 -1.20 18.71 1.95
C LEU A 97 -1.21 20.21 1.72
N ILE A 98 -1.71 20.64 0.57
CA ILE A 98 -1.97 22.04 0.25
C ILE A 98 -3.45 22.30 0.50
N PRO A 99 -3.80 23.17 1.47
CA PRO A 99 -5.18 23.47 1.77
C PRO A 99 -5.82 24.33 0.68
N THR A 100 -7.12 24.35 0.65
CA THR A 100 -7.88 25.34 -0.09
C THR A 100 -7.72 26.74 0.55
N LYS A 101 -8.09 27.81 -0.14
CA LYS A 101 -8.00 29.20 0.35
C LYS A 101 -8.85 29.47 1.58
N ASP A 102 -9.91 28.67 1.79
CA ASP A 102 -10.76 28.68 2.99
C ASP A 102 -10.31 27.65 4.04
N GLY A 103 -9.13 27.02 3.86
CA GLY A 103 -8.50 26.14 4.85
C GLY A 103 -9.01 24.71 4.86
N GLN A 104 -9.78 24.28 3.85
CA GLN A 104 -10.24 22.88 3.75
C GLN A 104 -9.15 21.96 3.19
N LEU A 105 -9.25 20.66 3.44
CA LEU A 105 -8.28 19.65 2.97
C LEU A 105 -8.54 19.18 1.53
N PHE A 106 -9.72 19.49 0.99
CA PHE A 106 -10.16 19.12 -0.35
C PHE A 106 -11.18 20.15 -0.87
N TYR A 107 -11.33 20.16 -2.19
CA TYR A 107 -12.34 20.95 -2.89
C TYR A 107 -13.34 20.02 -3.57
N ILE A 108 -14.62 20.41 -3.62
CA ILE A 108 -15.67 19.69 -4.36
C ILE A 108 -16.08 20.58 -5.53
N ASP A 109 -15.90 20.10 -6.76
CA ASP A 109 -16.31 20.82 -7.96
C ASP A 109 -17.83 20.76 -8.20
N LEU A 110 -18.30 21.48 -9.21
CA LEU A 110 -19.73 21.55 -9.55
C LEU A 110 -20.33 20.21 -10.01
N GLU A 111 -19.50 19.26 -10.39
CA GLU A 111 -19.89 17.89 -10.79
C GLU A 111 -19.91 16.92 -9.60
N GLY A 112 -19.49 17.38 -8.41
CA GLY A 112 -19.41 16.58 -7.19
C GLY A 112 -18.12 15.74 -7.10
N ASN A 113 -17.09 16.05 -7.88
CA ASN A 113 -15.79 15.41 -7.75
C ASN A 113 -14.98 16.03 -6.62
N TYR A 114 -14.24 15.20 -5.90
CA TYR A 114 -13.38 15.61 -4.81
C TYR A 114 -11.95 15.80 -5.32
N TRP A 115 -11.36 16.94 -5.03
CA TRP A 115 -10.01 17.30 -5.44
C TRP A 115 -9.14 17.59 -4.21
N ARG A 116 -7.92 17.03 -4.20
CA ARG A 116 -6.90 17.32 -3.18
C ARG A 116 -5.58 17.65 -3.84
N MET A 117 -4.71 18.31 -3.08
CA MET A 117 -3.41 18.71 -3.59
C MET A 117 -2.30 18.45 -2.58
N TYR A 118 -1.14 18.02 -3.10
CA TYR A 118 0.08 17.85 -2.34
C TYR A 118 1.19 18.69 -2.95
N LEU A 119 2.16 19.04 -2.11
CA LEU A 119 3.45 19.54 -2.58
C LEU A 119 4.16 18.42 -3.36
N PHE A 120 4.72 18.76 -4.51
CA PHE A 120 5.51 17.78 -5.28
C PHE A 120 6.88 17.61 -4.64
N LEU A 121 7.27 16.37 -4.37
CA LEU A 121 8.60 16.05 -3.83
C LEU A 121 9.58 15.90 -4.99
N GLU A 122 10.37 16.94 -5.20
CA GLU A 122 11.38 17.00 -6.26
C GLU A 122 12.54 16.02 -5.99
N GLU A 123 13.27 15.71 -7.07
CA GLU A 123 14.48 14.89 -7.02
C GLU A 123 14.25 13.46 -6.47
N THR A 124 13.02 12.97 -6.56
CA THR A 124 12.65 11.63 -6.13
C THR A 124 12.24 10.77 -7.32
N THR A 125 12.36 9.46 -7.14
CA THR A 125 11.86 8.44 -8.08
C THR A 125 11.14 7.33 -7.34
N SER A 126 10.13 6.73 -7.97
CA SER A 126 9.54 5.46 -7.51
C SER A 126 9.89 4.34 -8.50
N LEU A 127 9.90 3.10 -8.02
CA LEU A 127 10.18 1.92 -8.84
C LEU A 127 8.97 1.00 -8.82
N ASP A 128 8.53 0.57 -9.99
CA ASP A 128 7.44 -0.43 -10.10
C ASP A 128 7.93 -1.85 -9.80
N LEU A 129 9.23 -2.12 -10.01
CA LEU A 129 9.84 -3.42 -9.78
C LEU A 129 11.11 -3.30 -8.95
N VAL A 130 11.23 -4.18 -7.97
CA VAL A 130 12.44 -4.35 -7.15
C VAL A 130 13.33 -5.41 -7.80
N SER A 131 14.59 -5.08 -8.05
CA SER A 131 15.53 -5.97 -8.74
C SER A 131 16.75 -6.34 -7.91
N THR A 132 17.03 -5.61 -6.84
CA THR A 132 18.22 -5.85 -5.99
C THR A 132 17.85 -5.96 -4.51
N PRO A 133 18.62 -6.73 -3.72
CA PRO A 133 18.44 -6.81 -2.27
C PRO A 133 18.53 -5.44 -1.57
N GLN A 134 19.35 -4.52 -2.08
CA GLN A 134 19.46 -3.17 -1.55
C GLN A 134 18.17 -2.37 -1.76
N GLN A 135 17.55 -2.46 -2.94
CA GLN A 135 16.24 -1.82 -3.15
C GLN A 135 15.18 -2.42 -2.23
N ALA A 136 15.16 -3.75 -2.08
CA ALA A 136 14.24 -4.42 -1.16
C ALA A 136 14.44 -3.95 0.29
N TYR A 137 15.70 -3.79 0.72
CA TYR A 137 16.05 -3.25 2.03
C TYR A 137 15.51 -1.82 2.22
N GLU A 138 15.69 -0.94 1.23
CA GLU A 138 15.18 0.43 1.32
C GLU A 138 13.64 0.47 1.41
N GLY A 139 12.95 -0.38 0.65
CA GLY A 139 11.49 -0.52 0.77
C GLY A 139 11.05 -1.02 2.14
N GLY A 140 11.71 -2.06 2.65
CA GLY A 140 11.47 -2.58 4.00
C GLY A 140 11.71 -1.52 5.06
N LYS A 141 12.81 -0.78 4.93
CA LYS A 141 13.17 0.33 5.83
C LYS A 141 12.13 1.45 5.80
N ALA A 142 11.64 1.84 4.61
CA ALA A 142 10.62 2.88 4.47
C ALA A 142 9.34 2.53 5.23
N PHE A 143 8.78 1.34 4.98
CA PHE A 143 7.56 0.90 5.64
C PHE A 143 7.77 0.56 7.11
N GLY A 144 8.93 0.01 7.49
CA GLY A 144 9.31 -0.20 8.89
C GLY A 144 9.38 1.11 9.66
N ARG A 145 10.05 2.13 9.11
CA ARG A 145 10.13 3.47 9.71
C ARG A 145 8.75 4.13 9.82
N PHE A 146 7.92 3.99 8.79
CA PHE A 146 6.53 4.46 8.82
C PHE A 146 5.76 3.85 10.00
N GLN A 147 5.84 2.52 10.18
CA GLN A 147 5.22 1.82 11.29
C GLN A 147 5.79 2.25 12.66
N ALA A 148 7.11 2.39 12.77
CA ALA A 148 7.77 2.78 14.01
C ALA A 148 7.40 4.20 14.44
N LEU A 149 7.36 5.14 13.50
CA LEU A 149 6.98 6.53 13.76
C LEU A 149 5.50 6.67 14.19
N LEU A 150 4.62 5.77 13.71
CA LEU A 150 3.20 5.76 14.05
C LEU A 150 2.86 4.88 15.26
N ALA A 151 3.85 4.23 15.90
CA ALA A 151 3.61 3.23 16.94
C ALA A 151 2.87 3.78 18.16
N ASP A 152 3.02 5.07 18.47
CA ASP A 152 2.36 5.76 19.59
C ASP A 152 1.12 6.57 19.20
N LEU A 153 0.72 6.56 17.92
CA LEU A 153 -0.54 7.14 17.44
C LEU A 153 -1.68 6.13 17.67
N PRO A 154 -2.69 6.45 18.50
CA PRO A 154 -3.78 5.51 18.77
C PRO A 154 -4.61 5.22 17.53
N ALA A 155 -4.75 3.95 17.16
CA ALA A 155 -5.44 3.51 15.95
C ALA A 155 -6.91 3.98 15.87
N HIS A 156 -7.60 4.14 17.01
CA HIS A 156 -8.98 4.59 17.07
C HIS A 156 -9.20 6.05 16.64
N GLN A 157 -8.14 6.82 16.42
CA GLN A 157 -8.23 8.19 15.89
C GLN A 157 -8.45 8.20 14.37
N LEU A 158 -8.27 7.07 13.69
CA LEU A 158 -8.43 6.98 12.24
C LEU A 158 -9.74 6.28 11.87
N HIS A 159 -10.29 6.69 10.75
CA HIS A 159 -11.45 6.09 10.11
C HIS A 159 -11.04 4.87 9.27
N ASP A 160 -11.93 3.89 9.19
CA ASP A 160 -11.82 2.82 8.19
C ASP A 160 -12.14 3.39 6.81
N THR A 161 -11.12 3.65 5.99
CA THR A 161 -11.30 4.20 4.63
C THR A 161 -11.93 3.18 3.68
N ILE A 162 -11.60 1.91 3.85
CA ILE A 162 -12.21 0.76 3.16
C ILE A 162 -12.55 -0.31 4.20
N PRO A 163 -13.80 -0.42 4.64
CA PRO A 163 -14.20 -1.41 5.64
C PRO A 163 -13.82 -2.84 5.25
N ASN A 164 -13.30 -3.60 6.21
CA ASN A 164 -12.88 -5.00 6.03
C ASN A 164 -11.83 -5.21 4.93
N PHE A 165 -10.92 -4.26 4.71
CA PHE A 165 -9.99 -4.29 3.57
C PHE A 165 -9.16 -5.58 3.52
N HIS A 166 -8.48 -5.94 4.63
CA HIS A 166 -7.71 -7.19 4.76
C HIS A 166 -8.37 -8.21 5.70
N ASN A 167 -9.63 -8.04 6.03
CA ASN A 167 -10.38 -9.02 6.84
C ASN A 167 -10.69 -10.26 6.00
N VAL A 168 -9.88 -11.30 6.14
CA VAL A 168 -10.00 -12.53 5.37
C VAL A 168 -11.32 -13.26 5.61
N VAL A 169 -11.87 -13.20 6.83
CA VAL A 169 -13.15 -13.85 7.17
C VAL A 169 -14.27 -13.22 6.35
N SER A 170 -14.35 -11.90 6.30
CA SER A 170 -15.31 -11.19 5.45
C SER A 170 -15.10 -11.49 3.96
N ARG A 171 -13.84 -11.59 3.50
CA ARG A 171 -13.55 -11.96 2.10
C ARG A 171 -13.98 -13.40 1.77
N LEU A 172 -13.82 -14.34 2.70
CA LEU A 172 -14.28 -15.72 2.55
C LEU A 172 -15.82 -15.82 2.52
N GLU A 173 -16.51 -14.96 3.27
CA GLU A 173 -17.99 -14.89 3.22
C GLU A 173 -18.46 -14.40 1.85
N LEU A 174 -17.92 -13.30 1.34
CA LEU A 174 -18.22 -12.79 0.00
C LEU A 174 -17.91 -13.82 -1.10
N PHE A 175 -16.83 -14.58 -0.95
CA PHE A 175 -16.51 -15.67 -1.85
C PHE A 175 -17.56 -16.80 -1.81
N LYS A 176 -18.01 -17.19 -0.61
CA LYS A 176 -19.08 -18.22 -0.45
C LYS A 176 -20.38 -17.77 -1.11
N GLU A 177 -20.74 -16.49 -0.93
CA GLU A 177 -21.91 -15.89 -1.56
C GLU A 177 -21.79 -15.90 -3.09
N ALA A 178 -20.67 -15.45 -3.64
CA ALA A 178 -20.43 -15.44 -5.09
C ALA A 178 -20.46 -16.86 -5.69
N LYS A 179 -19.84 -17.84 -4.98
CA LYS A 179 -19.88 -19.26 -5.35
C LYS A 179 -21.32 -19.81 -5.35
N ALA A 180 -22.10 -19.52 -4.32
CA ALA A 180 -23.48 -19.98 -4.20
C ALA A 180 -24.42 -19.36 -5.26
N ALA A 181 -24.25 -18.06 -5.50
CA ALA A 181 -25.03 -17.34 -6.52
C ALA A 181 -24.70 -17.80 -7.94
N ASN A 182 -23.45 -18.14 -8.22
CA ASN A 182 -22.96 -18.59 -9.54
C ASN A 182 -23.50 -17.74 -10.70
N SER A 183 -23.58 -16.42 -10.50
CA SER A 183 -24.27 -15.50 -11.42
C SER A 183 -23.68 -15.49 -12.83
N ALA A 184 -22.37 -15.71 -12.94
CA ALA A 184 -21.67 -15.81 -14.22
C ALA A 184 -21.57 -17.24 -14.78
N GLY A 185 -22.08 -18.29 -14.07
CA GLY A 185 -21.98 -19.67 -14.49
C GLY A 185 -20.59 -20.31 -14.46
N ARG A 186 -19.62 -19.68 -13.74
CA ARG A 186 -18.19 -20.00 -13.80
C ARG A 186 -17.66 -20.92 -12.69
N VAL A 187 -18.54 -21.42 -11.79
CA VAL A 187 -18.14 -22.24 -10.64
C VAL A 187 -17.50 -23.56 -11.06
N GLN A 188 -18.03 -24.24 -12.10
CA GLN A 188 -17.47 -25.52 -12.52
C GLN A 188 -16.06 -25.41 -13.09
N GLU A 189 -15.78 -24.39 -13.89
CA GLU A 189 -14.46 -24.21 -14.50
C GLU A 189 -13.39 -23.76 -13.51
N THR A 190 -13.80 -23.23 -12.34
CA THR A 190 -12.92 -22.74 -11.26
C THR A 190 -12.84 -23.73 -10.08
N ALA A 191 -13.28 -24.96 -10.25
CA ALA A 191 -13.26 -25.97 -9.17
C ALA A 191 -11.88 -26.17 -8.52
N PRO A 192 -10.74 -26.16 -9.24
CA PRO A 192 -9.41 -26.24 -8.62
C PRO A 192 -9.08 -25.04 -7.74
N GLU A 193 -9.42 -23.83 -8.17
CA GLU A 193 -9.19 -22.59 -7.43
C GLU A 193 -10.08 -22.50 -6.18
N ILE A 194 -11.32 -22.94 -6.30
CA ILE A 194 -12.26 -23.04 -5.17
C ILE A 194 -11.72 -24.02 -4.13
N ALA A 195 -11.28 -25.22 -4.54
CA ALA A 195 -10.69 -26.20 -3.63
C ALA A 195 -9.41 -25.67 -2.95
N PHE A 196 -8.58 -24.90 -3.68
CA PHE A 196 -7.40 -24.24 -3.12
C PHE A 196 -7.76 -23.28 -1.98
N VAL A 197 -8.78 -22.46 -2.17
CA VAL A 197 -9.29 -21.52 -1.16
C VAL A 197 -9.83 -22.26 0.05
N GLU A 198 -10.72 -23.22 -0.17
CA GLU A 198 -11.39 -23.96 0.91
C GLU A 198 -10.40 -24.74 1.79
N ALA A 199 -9.36 -25.33 1.19
CA ALA A 199 -8.34 -26.07 1.93
C ALA A 199 -7.46 -25.16 2.84
N ARG A 200 -7.42 -23.85 2.58
CA ARG A 200 -6.54 -22.90 3.30
C ARG A 200 -7.29 -21.92 4.19
N ALA A 201 -8.61 -21.85 4.08
CA ALA A 201 -9.43 -20.85 4.77
C ALA A 201 -9.12 -20.73 6.27
N GLN A 202 -9.02 -21.87 6.97
CA GLN A 202 -8.72 -21.90 8.41
C GLN A 202 -7.33 -21.34 8.71
N GLN A 203 -6.30 -21.79 8.01
CA GLN A 203 -4.92 -21.32 8.22
C GLN A 203 -4.78 -19.82 7.91
N MET A 204 -5.45 -19.34 6.87
CA MET A 204 -5.39 -17.93 6.50
C MET A 204 -6.15 -17.02 7.47
N SER A 205 -7.01 -17.55 8.31
CA SER A 205 -7.72 -16.80 9.36
C SER A 205 -6.89 -16.55 10.62
N THR A 206 -5.67 -17.08 10.71
CA THR A 206 -4.80 -17.02 11.92
C THR A 206 -4.62 -15.59 12.45
N ILE A 207 -4.28 -14.61 11.61
CA ILE A 207 -4.09 -13.21 12.04
C ILE A 207 -5.40 -12.63 12.61
N TYR A 208 -6.51 -12.86 11.93
CA TYR A 208 -7.82 -12.42 12.42
C TYR A 208 -8.15 -13.04 13.79
N GLU A 209 -7.93 -14.34 13.96
CA GLU A 209 -8.16 -15.06 15.22
C GLU A 209 -7.23 -14.56 16.34
N MET A 210 -5.95 -14.32 16.07
CA MET A 210 -5.01 -13.72 17.03
C MET A 210 -5.49 -12.32 17.47
N GLY A 211 -5.98 -11.51 16.54
CA GLY A 211 -6.56 -10.22 16.84
C GLY A 211 -7.81 -10.32 17.72
N GLN A 212 -8.72 -11.26 17.43
CA GLN A 212 -9.92 -11.47 18.23
C GLN A 212 -9.60 -11.96 19.66
N ARG A 213 -8.47 -12.66 19.86
CA ARG A 213 -7.99 -13.06 21.20
C ARG A 213 -7.21 -11.94 21.91
N GLY A 214 -7.02 -10.77 21.28
CA GLY A 214 -6.25 -9.66 21.85
C GLY A 214 -4.72 -9.89 21.88
N GLU A 215 -4.21 -10.87 21.14
CA GLU A 215 -2.78 -11.16 21.01
C GLU A 215 -2.05 -10.16 20.14
N LEU A 216 -2.77 -9.61 19.12
CA LEU A 216 -2.27 -8.58 18.22
C LEU A 216 -2.96 -7.25 18.50
N PRO A 217 -2.21 -6.18 18.81
CA PRO A 217 -2.78 -4.85 18.93
C PRO A 217 -3.14 -4.32 17.54
N LEU A 218 -4.21 -3.52 17.45
CA LEU A 218 -4.45 -2.71 16.28
C LEU A 218 -3.42 -1.57 16.24
N ARG A 219 -2.71 -1.46 15.14
CA ARG A 219 -1.79 -0.38 14.81
C ARG A 219 -2.38 0.46 13.67
N ILE A 220 -1.72 1.54 13.33
CA ILE A 220 -1.97 2.25 12.08
C ILE A 220 -1.11 1.59 11.01
N THR A 221 -1.75 1.04 9.99
CA THR A 221 -1.10 0.33 8.88
C THR A 221 -1.33 1.07 7.57
N HIS A 222 -0.38 0.94 6.66
CA HIS A 222 -0.48 1.52 5.31
C HIS A 222 -1.48 0.75 4.43
N ASN A 223 -1.49 -0.58 4.56
CA ASN A 223 -2.35 -1.54 3.86
C ASN A 223 -2.20 -1.61 2.32
N ASP A 224 -1.27 -0.86 1.73
CA ASP A 224 -0.91 -0.94 0.31
C ASP A 224 0.60 -0.68 0.16
N THR A 225 1.40 -1.58 0.75
CA THR A 225 2.86 -1.43 0.88
C THR A 225 3.61 -1.89 -0.37
N LYS A 226 3.08 -1.53 -1.54
CA LYS A 226 3.78 -1.71 -2.81
C LYS A 226 5.03 -0.83 -2.86
N PHE A 227 6.08 -1.33 -3.48
CA PHE A 227 7.35 -0.58 -3.57
C PHE A 227 7.22 0.75 -4.30
N ASN A 228 6.32 0.87 -5.27
CA ASN A 228 6.07 2.14 -5.96
C ASN A 228 5.39 3.21 -5.07
N ASN A 229 4.96 2.85 -3.87
CA ASN A 229 4.51 3.77 -2.83
C ASN A 229 5.65 4.26 -1.92
N VAL A 230 6.90 4.00 -2.31
CA VAL A 230 8.12 4.55 -1.69
C VAL A 230 8.82 5.45 -2.69
N LEU A 231 9.02 6.71 -2.34
CA LEU A 231 9.89 7.61 -3.08
C LEU A 231 11.34 7.43 -2.60
N LEU A 232 12.23 7.24 -3.55
CA LEU A 232 13.67 7.14 -3.33
C LEU A 232 14.35 8.46 -3.71
N ASP A 233 15.37 8.84 -2.96
CA ASP A 233 16.24 9.96 -3.30
C ASP A 233 17.20 9.62 -4.46
N LYS A 234 18.02 10.58 -4.88
CA LYS A 234 19.04 10.40 -5.94
C LYS A 234 20.08 9.32 -5.64
N ALA A 235 20.29 8.99 -4.37
CA ALA A 235 21.20 7.93 -3.93
C ALA A 235 20.51 6.55 -3.87
N GLY A 236 19.21 6.49 -4.20
CA GLY A 236 18.41 5.27 -4.13
C GLY A 236 17.99 4.88 -2.71
N LYS A 237 18.05 5.82 -1.75
CA LYS A 237 17.59 5.59 -0.37
C LYS A 237 16.13 5.98 -0.22
N ALA A 238 15.43 5.25 0.64
CA ALA A 238 14.05 5.57 1.00
C ALA A 238 13.93 6.99 1.57
N GLN A 239 13.05 7.80 0.99
CA GLN A 239 12.83 9.18 1.41
C GLN A 239 11.43 9.40 1.97
N CYS A 240 10.37 9.04 1.24
CA CYS A 240 8.99 9.30 1.65
C CYS A 240 8.07 8.14 1.28
N VAL A 241 7.17 7.77 2.18
CA VAL A 241 6.04 6.87 1.90
C VAL A 241 4.87 7.70 1.41
N ILE A 242 4.27 7.30 0.30
CA ILE A 242 3.17 7.99 -0.39
C ILE A 242 1.94 7.10 -0.52
N ASP A 243 0.85 7.61 -1.08
CA ASP A 243 -0.43 6.91 -1.29
C ASP A 243 -1.08 6.47 0.03
N LEU A 244 -1.34 7.46 0.90
CA LEU A 244 -1.84 7.24 2.26
C LEU A 244 -3.35 6.94 2.34
N ASP A 245 -4.01 6.63 1.24
CA ASP A 245 -5.46 6.47 1.16
C ASP A 245 -6.00 5.25 1.90
N THR A 246 -5.17 4.24 2.01
CA THR A 246 -5.48 3.00 2.71
C THR A 246 -4.94 2.97 4.14
N VAL A 247 -4.41 4.11 4.62
CA VAL A 247 -3.90 4.19 5.99
C VAL A 247 -5.07 4.22 6.97
N MET A 248 -5.19 3.13 7.74
CA MET A 248 -6.28 2.90 8.69
C MET A 248 -5.84 1.87 9.74
N PRO A 249 -6.67 1.58 10.77
CA PRO A 249 -6.38 0.53 11.74
C PRO A 249 -6.19 -0.84 11.09
N GLY A 250 -5.13 -1.55 11.48
CA GLY A 250 -4.80 -2.88 10.97
C GLY A 250 -3.77 -3.60 11.82
N TYR A 251 -3.31 -4.74 11.34
CA TYR A 251 -2.23 -5.50 11.97
C TYR A 251 -0.95 -5.35 11.15
N VAL A 252 0.19 -5.13 11.83
CA VAL A 252 1.50 -4.94 11.17
C VAL A 252 1.83 -6.03 10.14
N ALA A 253 1.39 -7.26 10.42
CA ALA A 253 1.56 -8.37 9.50
C ALA A 253 0.92 -8.16 8.11
N TYR A 254 -0.08 -7.28 7.99
CA TYR A 254 -0.67 -6.93 6.69
C TYR A 254 0.32 -6.12 5.85
N ASP A 255 0.93 -5.10 6.44
CA ASP A 255 1.92 -4.28 5.75
C ASP A 255 3.15 -5.08 5.35
N PHE A 256 3.71 -5.87 6.28
CA PHE A 256 4.84 -6.73 5.96
C PHE A 256 4.49 -7.74 4.86
N GLY A 257 3.32 -8.38 4.95
CA GLY A 257 2.86 -9.36 3.98
C GLY A 257 2.65 -8.79 2.58
N ASP A 258 2.08 -7.58 2.47
CA ASP A 258 1.85 -6.94 1.18
C ASP A 258 3.16 -6.45 0.55
N ALA A 259 4.08 -5.90 1.36
CA ALA A 259 5.41 -5.54 0.90
C ALA A 259 6.18 -6.78 0.36
N VAL A 260 6.10 -7.91 1.06
CA VAL A 260 6.69 -9.17 0.59
C VAL A 260 6.05 -9.62 -0.72
N ARG A 261 4.72 -9.66 -0.80
CA ARG A 261 3.96 -10.08 -1.99
C ARG A 261 4.41 -9.36 -3.25
N THR A 262 4.63 -8.07 -3.16
CA THR A 262 4.98 -7.22 -4.31
C THR A 262 6.47 -7.17 -4.61
N THR A 263 7.33 -7.46 -3.62
CA THR A 263 8.79 -7.38 -3.75
C THR A 263 9.43 -8.69 -4.17
N VAL A 264 8.99 -9.83 -3.59
CA VAL A 264 9.71 -11.10 -3.76
C VAL A 264 9.25 -11.92 -4.97
N ASN A 265 8.11 -11.58 -5.55
CA ASN A 265 7.59 -12.26 -6.73
C ASN A 265 8.44 -11.93 -7.96
N THR A 266 8.93 -12.98 -8.64
CA THR A 266 9.78 -12.81 -9.83
C THR A 266 8.99 -12.51 -11.12
N ALA A 267 7.67 -12.43 -11.04
CA ALA A 267 6.77 -12.24 -12.18
C ALA A 267 5.71 -11.16 -11.90
N SER A 268 5.03 -10.70 -12.94
CA SER A 268 3.91 -9.76 -12.81
C SER A 268 2.71 -10.37 -12.06
N GLU A 269 1.83 -9.50 -11.55
CA GLU A 269 0.62 -9.92 -10.82
C GLU A 269 -0.32 -10.77 -11.67
N ASP A 270 -0.28 -10.61 -12.97
CA ASP A 270 -1.11 -11.29 -13.97
C ASP A 270 -0.31 -12.23 -14.90
N GLU A 271 0.87 -12.73 -14.48
CA GLU A 271 1.69 -13.64 -15.28
C GLU A 271 0.92 -14.92 -15.64
N PRO A 272 0.74 -15.22 -16.94
CA PRO A 272 0.02 -16.42 -17.38
C PRO A 272 0.84 -17.72 -17.21
N ASP A 273 2.16 -17.62 -17.29
CA ASP A 273 3.06 -18.78 -17.08
C ASP A 273 3.41 -18.93 -15.60
N LEU A 274 2.63 -19.74 -14.91
CA LEU A 274 2.78 -19.97 -13.47
C LEU A 274 4.17 -20.50 -13.07
N LYS A 275 4.97 -21.05 -14.00
CA LYS A 275 6.34 -21.54 -13.72
C LYS A 275 7.32 -20.39 -13.48
N LYS A 276 7.02 -19.19 -14.01
CA LYS A 276 7.83 -17.99 -13.80
C LYS A 276 7.63 -17.37 -12.42
N ILE A 277 6.53 -17.71 -11.73
CA ILE A 277 6.23 -17.21 -10.40
C ILE A 277 7.05 -17.98 -9.38
N GLN A 278 8.09 -17.33 -8.88
CA GLN A 278 9.03 -17.86 -7.91
C GLN A 278 9.24 -16.84 -6.78
N VAL A 279 9.79 -17.29 -5.66
CA VAL A 279 10.17 -16.45 -4.53
C VAL A 279 11.66 -16.16 -4.59
N ASN A 280 12.01 -14.89 -4.64
CA ASN A 280 13.40 -14.43 -4.53
C ASN A 280 13.77 -14.24 -3.06
N LEU A 281 14.52 -15.19 -2.50
CA LEU A 281 14.90 -15.18 -1.08
C LEU A 281 15.82 -14.01 -0.72
N SER A 282 16.70 -13.57 -1.63
CA SER A 282 17.59 -12.44 -1.36
C SER A 282 16.81 -11.11 -1.28
N LEU A 283 15.73 -10.96 -2.05
CA LEU A 283 14.84 -9.81 -1.91
C LEU A 283 14.03 -9.86 -0.61
N PHE A 284 13.59 -11.08 -0.22
CA PHE A 284 12.90 -11.27 1.06
C PHE A 284 13.80 -10.88 2.24
N GLU A 285 15.05 -11.38 2.26
CA GLU A 285 16.04 -11.08 3.30
C GLU A 285 16.31 -9.57 3.39
N GLY A 286 16.55 -8.92 2.25
CA GLY A 286 16.76 -7.47 2.19
C GLY A 286 15.57 -6.69 2.77
N LEU A 287 14.34 -6.99 2.31
CA LEU A 287 13.14 -6.35 2.79
C LEU A 287 12.90 -6.59 4.29
N ALA A 288 13.03 -7.84 4.74
CA ALA A 288 12.82 -8.21 6.13
C ALA A 288 13.83 -7.50 7.05
N LYS A 289 15.10 -7.41 6.61
CA LYS A 289 16.15 -6.70 7.35
C LYS A 289 15.81 -5.22 7.51
N GLY A 290 15.50 -4.53 6.40
CA GLY A 290 15.14 -3.12 6.46
C GLY A 290 13.92 -2.87 7.36
N PHE A 291 12.88 -3.71 7.25
CA PHE A 291 11.67 -3.58 8.05
C PHE A 291 11.91 -3.81 9.55
N LEU A 292 12.62 -4.88 9.90
CA LEU A 292 12.85 -5.27 11.30
C LEU A 292 13.89 -4.39 12.01
N GLU A 293 14.86 -3.82 11.30
CA GLU A 293 15.77 -2.82 11.89
C GLU A 293 15.02 -1.59 12.43
N GLU A 294 13.93 -1.20 11.80
CA GLU A 294 13.13 -0.05 12.23
C GLU A 294 12.03 -0.41 13.25
N THR A 295 11.57 -1.67 13.26
CA THR A 295 10.36 -2.04 14.02
C THR A 295 10.59 -2.97 15.20
N SER A 296 11.73 -3.69 15.27
CA SER A 296 11.94 -4.76 16.26
C SER A 296 11.80 -4.29 17.72
N SER A 297 12.18 -3.05 18.01
CA SER A 297 12.07 -2.46 19.35
C SER A 297 10.62 -2.11 19.75
N SER A 298 9.72 -1.92 18.79
CA SER A 298 8.33 -1.50 19.00
C SER A 298 7.32 -2.64 18.87
N LEU A 299 7.69 -3.74 18.18
CA LEU A 299 6.80 -4.88 17.98
C LEU A 299 6.83 -5.87 19.16
N THR A 300 5.65 -6.35 19.52
CA THR A 300 5.51 -7.45 20.48
C THR A 300 6.00 -8.78 19.89
N PRO A 301 6.34 -9.77 20.71
CA PRO A 301 6.68 -11.11 20.21
C PRO A 301 5.59 -11.76 19.35
N HIS A 302 4.31 -11.51 19.66
CA HIS A 302 3.18 -12.00 18.89
C HIS A 302 3.09 -11.30 17.51
N GLU A 303 3.34 -10.00 17.43
CA GLU A 303 3.40 -9.29 16.16
C GLU A 303 4.55 -9.84 15.27
N ILE A 304 5.74 -10.02 15.81
CA ILE A 304 6.87 -10.61 15.10
C ILE A 304 6.52 -12.03 14.58
N SER A 305 5.94 -12.88 15.45
CA SER A 305 5.54 -14.24 15.04
C SER A 305 4.43 -14.24 13.98
N SER A 306 3.62 -13.18 13.92
CA SER A 306 2.54 -13.04 12.94
C SER A 306 3.01 -12.62 11.54
N LEU A 307 4.23 -12.08 11.39
CA LEU A 307 4.74 -11.57 10.10
C LEU A 307 4.69 -12.62 8.99
N LEU A 308 5.13 -13.83 9.28
CA LEU A 308 5.09 -14.92 8.30
C LEU A 308 3.67 -15.37 7.94
N HIS A 309 2.71 -15.20 8.85
CA HIS A 309 1.29 -15.40 8.51
C HIS A 309 0.79 -14.34 7.52
N GLY A 310 1.23 -13.08 7.67
CA GLY A 310 0.97 -11.99 6.72
C GLY A 310 1.52 -12.30 5.32
N VAL A 311 2.75 -12.83 5.25
CA VAL A 311 3.40 -13.23 3.99
C VAL A 311 2.56 -14.22 3.18
N LEU A 312 1.91 -15.17 3.84
CA LEU A 312 1.02 -16.15 3.18
C LEU A 312 -0.37 -15.57 2.90
N LEU A 313 -0.86 -14.74 3.82
CA LEU A 313 -2.23 -14.22 3.78
C LEU A 313 -2.46 -13.22 2.65
N LEU A 314 -1.53 -12.27 2.43
CA LEU A 314 -1.79 -11.17 1.51
C LEU A 314 -1.95 -11.63 0.05
N PRO A 315 -1.07 -12.46 -0.51
CA PRO A 315 -1.30 -13.01 -1.84
C PRO A 315 -2.56 -13.91 -1.89
N PHE A 316 -2.88 -14.62 -0.79
CA PHE A 316 -4.12 -15.39 -0.71
C PHE A 316 -5.35 -14.47 -0.79
N ILE A 317 -5.40 -13.39 -0.03
CA ILE A 317 -6.52 -12.42 -0.09
C ILE A 317 -6.64 -11.82 -1.48
N MET A 318 -5.54 -11.44 -2.12
CA MET A 318 -5.59 -10.89 -3.48
C MET A 318 -6.12 -11.91 -4.48
N GLY A 319 -5.64 -13.14 -4.46
CA GLY A 319 -6.18 -14.21 -5.30
C GLY A 319 -7.65 -14.51 -5.02
N LEU A 320 -8.06 -14.51 -3.75
CA LEU A 320 -9.45 -14.69 -3.31
C LEU A 320 -10.37 -13.58 -3.86
N ARG A 321 -9.92 -12.30 -3.80
CA ARG A 321 -10.67 -11.16 -4.33
C ARG A 321 -10.83 -11.24 -5.84
N PHE A 322 -9.77 -11.58 -6.58
CA PHE A 322 -9.85 -11.78 -8.03
C PHE A 322 -10.78 -12.95 -8.41
N LEU A 323 -10.70 -14.07 -7.69
CA LEU A 323 -11.58 -15.21 -7.92
C LEU A 323 -13.04 -14.87 -7.62
N THR A 324 -13.31 -14.16 -6.51
CA THR A 324 -14.65 -13.72 -6.14
C THR A 324 -15.26 -12.81 -7.20
N ASP A 325 -14.47 -11.85 -7.71
CA ASP A 325 -14.94 -10.96 -8.77
C ASP A 325 -15.17 -11.71 -10.09
N TYR A 326 -14.31 -12.66 -10.44
CA TYR A 326 -14.50 -13.52 -11.60
C TYR A 326 -15.81 -14.32 -11.51
N LEU A 327 -16.10 -14.91 -10.36
CA LEU A 327 -17.36 -15.64 -10.10
C LEU A 327 -18.60 -14.72 -10.15
N SER A 328 -18.42 -13.44 -9.81
CA SER A 328 -19.47 -12.42 -9.85
C SER A 328 -19.67 -11.77 -11.23
N GLY A 329 -18.83 -12.09 -12.22
CA GLY A 329 -18.93 -11.59 -13.59
C GLY A 329 -18.04 -10.39 -13.91
N ASP A 330 -16.92 -10.23 -13.18
CA ASP A 330 -15.90 -9.17 -13.40
C ASP A 330 -16.47 -7.76 -13.19
N VAL A 331 -17.15 -7.53 -12.06
CA VAL A 331 -17.87 -6.27 -11.78
C VAL A 331 -17.05 -5.25 -10.99
N TYR A 332 -15.98 -5.67 -10.32
CA TYR A 332 -15.19 -4.80 -9.45
C TYR A 332 -13.87 -4.36 -10.09
N TYR A 333 -13.06 -5.31 -10.57
CA TYR A 333 -11.77 -5.01 -11.15
C TYR A 333 -11.87 -4.74 -12.65
N LYS A 334 -11.11 -3.74 -13.11
CA LYS A 334 -10.96 -3.52 -14.55
C LYS A 334 -10.23 -4.70 -15.18
N ILE A 335 -10.83 -5.30 -16.20
CA ILE A 335 -10.25 -6.40 -16.97
C ILE A 335 -9.87 -5.92 -18.38
N HIS A 336 -8.83 -6.52 -18.96
CA HIS A 336 -8.35 -6.24 -20.32
C HIS A 336 -8.76 -7.32 -21.33
N PHE A 337 -9.12 -8.51 -20.85
CA PHE A 337 -9.58 -9.65 -21.65
C PHE A 337 -10.44 -10.58 -20.79
N PRO A 338 -11.25 -11.45 -21.39
CA PRO A 338 -12.00 -12.47 -20.67
C PRO A 338 -11.05 -13.34 -19.82
N ALA A 339 -11.48 -13.71 -18.61
CA ALA A 339 -10.71 -14.49 -17.64
C ALA A 339 -9.45 -13.79 -17.05
N HIS A 340 -9.27 -12.47 -17.23
CA HIS A 340 -8.13 -11.76 -16.65
C HIS A 340 -8.09 -11.91 -15.12
N ASN A 341 -9.22 -11.77 -14.43
CA ASN A 341 -9.28 -11.98 -12.98
C ASN A 341 -8.99 -13.43 -12.57
N LEU A 342 -9.38 -14.43 -13.37
CA LEU A 342 -9.01 -15.82 -13.11
C LEU A 342 -7.49 -16.03 -13.27
N GLN A 343 -6.87 -15.41 -14.28
CA GLN A 343 -5.43 -15.44 -14.47
C GLN A 343 -4.69 -14.82 -13.27
N ARG A 344 -5.14 -13.65 -12.82
CA ARG A 344 -4.61 -13.00 -11.61
C ARG A 344 -4.77 -13.87 -10.36
N ALA A 345 -5.95 -14.46 -10.18
CA ALA A 345 -6.19 -15.38 -9.05
C ALA A 345 -5.20 -16.55 -9.05
N ARG A 346 -4.98 -17.18 -10.22
CA ARG A 346 -4.04 -18.29 -10.40
C ARG A 346 -2.61 -17.87 -10.10
N ALA A 347 -2.20 -16.69 -10.56
CA ALA A 347 -0.87 -16.15 -10.29
C ALA A 347 -0.65 -15.95 -8.79
N GLN A 348 -1.59 -15.33 -8.07
CA GLN A 348 -1.50 -15.13 -6.63
C GLN A 348 -1.52 -16.47 -5.86
N PHE A 349 -2.36 -17.41 -6.22
CA PHE A 349 -2.37 -18.73 -5.59
C PHE A 349 -1.09 -19.52 -5.85
N GLN A 350 -0.46 -19.34 -7.00
CA GLN A 350 0.85 -19.92 -7.27
C GLN A 350 1.92 -19.30 -6.39
N LEU A 351 1.88 -17.99 -6.17
CA LEU A 351 2.78 -17.32 -5.22
C LEU A 351 2.60 -17.87 -3.80
N VAL A 352 1.36 -18.07 -3.35
CA VAL A 352 1.08 -18.72 -2.04
C VAL A 352 1.76 -20.10 -1.97
N LYS A 353 1.62 -20.94 -3.00
CA LYS A 353 2.26 -22.27 -3.03
C LYS A 353 3.78 -22.20 -2.92
N GLN A 354 4.39 -21.22 -3.61
CA GLN A 354 5.84 -21.02 -3.56
C GLN A 354 6.30 -20.56 -2.16
N LEU A 355 5.55 -19.64 -1.55
CA LEU A 355 5.82 -19.16 -0.20
C LEU A 355 5.62 -20.26 0.86
N GLU A 356 4.57 -21.09 0.72
CA GLU A 356 4.37 -22.27 1.58
C GLU A 356 5.52 -23.25 1.48
N ALA A 357 6.02 -23.52 0.27
CA ALA A 357 7.16 -24.42 0.05
C ALA A 357 8.47 -23.88 0.65
N GLN A 358 8.65 -22.56 0.68
CA GLN A 358 9.81 -21.89 1.25
C GLN A 358 9.64 -21.51 2.73
N ARG A 359 8.48 -21.80 3.34
CA ARG A 359 8.17 -21.37 4.71
C ARG A 359 9.27 -21.61 5.75
N PRO A 360 9.91 -22.80 5.80
CA PRO A 360 10.97 -23.04 6.78
C PRO A 360 12.18 -22.10 6.61
N VAL A 361 12.56 -21.82 5.36
CA VAL A 361 13.68 -20.92 5.04
C VAL A 361 13.32 -19.48 5.37
N LEU A 362 12.11 -19.03 5.00
CA LEU A 362 11.61 -17.69 5.33
C LEU A 362 11.55 -17.46 6.83
N GLN A 363 11.12 -18.47 7.59
CA GLN A 363 11.08 -18.41 9.04
C GLN A 363 12.47 -18.30 9.65
N GLN A 364 13.43 -19.11 9.17
CA GLN A 364 14.82 -19.05 9.61
C GLN A 364 15.43 -17.67 9.37
N ILE A 365 15.24 -17.09 8.19
CA ILE A 365 15.70 -15.73 7.85
C ILE A 365 15.14 -14.71 8.82
N LEU A 366 13.84 -14.75 9.11
CA LEU A 366 13.22 -13.82 10.06
C LEU A 366 13.80 -13.98 11.48
N GLU A 367 13.99 -15.21 11.95
CA GLU A 367 14.53 -15.49 13.29
C GLU A 367 15.97 -14.98 13.42
N GLU A 368 16.82 -15.21 12.39
CA GLU A 368 18.19 -14.72 12.33
C GLU A 368 18.25 -13.19 12.36
N ILE A 369 17.43 -12.50 11.55
CA ILE A 369 17.37 -11.02 11.52
C ILE A 369 16.91 -10.46 12.87
N VAL A 370 15.86 -11.04 13.46
CA VAL A 370 15.36 -10.61 14.80
C VAL A 370 16.43 -10.75 15.86
N GLN A 371 17.19 -11.85 15.83
CA GLN A 371 18.29 -12.06 16.76
C GLN A 371 19.42 -11.04 16.58
N GLU A 372 19.85 -10.82 15.35
CA GLU A 372 20.88 -9.81 15.00
C GLU A 372 20.48 -8.41 15.45
N THR A 373 19.25 -7.99 15.14
CA THR A 373 18.76 -6.65 15.48
C THR A 373 18.70 -6.44 16.99
N ARG A 374 18.23 -7.43 17.75
CA ARG A 374 18.19 -7.35 19.23
C ARG A 374 19.58 -7.32 19.87
N LEU A 375 20.54 -8.04 19.29
CA LEU A 375 21.94 -7.97 19.75
C LEU A 375 22.55 -6.59 19.49
N ALA A 376 22.28 -5.99 18.33
CA ALA A 376 22.75 -4.65 17.99
C ALA A 376 22.15 -3.58 18.94
N GLU A 377 20.86 -3.65 19.23
CA GLU A 377 20.20 -2.75 20.20
C GLU A 377 20.78 -2.87 21.63
N THR A 378 21.14 -4.09 22.03
CA THR A 378 21.72 -4.33 23.35
C THR A 378 23.15 -3.80 23.44
N ALA A 379 23.91 -3.83 22.34
CA ALA A 379 25.28 -3.30 22.29
C ALA A 379 25.34 -1.77 22.21
N ALA A 380 24.26 -1.11 21.76
CA ALA A 380 24.16 0.35 21.63
C ALA A 380 23.70 1.06 22.94
N LYS A 381 23.21 0.31 23.93
CA LYS A 381 22.82 0.76 25.28
C LYS A 381 23.98 0.63 26.26
#